data_48035d92d65fbf00345beb596795b389
#
_entry.id   48035d92d65fbf00345beb596795b389
#
_cell.length_a   1.000
_cell.length_b   1.000
_cell.length_c   1.000
_cell.angle_alpha   90.00
_cell.angle_beta   90.00
_cell.angle_gamma   90.00
#
_symmetry.space_group_name_H-M   'P 1'
#
loop_
_entity.id
_entity.type
_entity.pdbx_description
1 polymer ?
#
loop_
_entity_poly.entity_id
_entity_poly.type
_entity_poly.pdbx_seq_one_letter_code
_entity_poly.pdbx_strand_id
1 'polypeptide(L)'
;TEIYTLSLHDALPIYADIEIGLDRLQEAIVQTVFAAAKESTRYALNGILWEVHGKKLALVATDGRRLAKSTLPLDKASREPEGRIIVPCKTMLLLEKIPARDKATVSLRFVDNHITIACDPVVISSNLVEGNFPKYDDIIPKDYDKKLTLPKDAFLSAVRRAALRASDDSKGIKLSLKKNNMVITSRAPETGDAQIDMSIEYDSESIEIGFNPQYLIDVLRVLKSSDFEMHLGQSDRPGMFKS
;
A
#
# COMPACT_ATOMS: atom_id res chain seq x y z
N THR A 1 -8.47 -44.38 1.99
CA THR A 1 -8.30 -42.91 1.96
C THR A 1 -9.63 -42.31 2.39
N GLU A 2 -9.75 -41.94 3.65
CA GLU A 2 -10.96 -41.30 4.17
C GLU A 2 -10.84 -39.80 3.86
N ILE A 3 -11.80 -39.29 3.07
CA ILE A 3 -11.92 -37.83 2.81
C ILE A 3 -12.91 -37.33 3.84
N TYR A 4 -12.41 -36.61 4.85
CA TYR A 4 -13.26 -35.87 5.78
C TYR A 4 -13.71 -34.57 5.11
N THR A 5 -14.93 -34.53 4.63
CA THR A 5 -15.60 -33.27 4.34
C THR A 5 -16.04 -32.65 5.67
N LEU A 6 -15.23 -31.74 6.21
CA LEU A 6 -15.69 -30.87 7.29
C LEU A 6 -16.84 -30.03 6.73
N SER A 7 -18.05 -30.24 7.23
CA SER A 7 -19.14 -29.31 6.98
C SER A 7 -18.75 -27.94 7.56
N LEU A 8 -18.95 -26.87 6.80
CA LEU A 8 -18.66 -25.49 7.26
C LEU A 8 -19.39 -25.14 8.58
N HIS A 9 -20.46 -25.86 8.91
CA HIS A 9 -21.24 -25.67 10.15
C HIS A 9 -20.50 -26.20 11.39
N ASP A 10 -19.61 -27.18 11.23
CA ASP A 10 -18.87 -27.76 12.35
C ASP A 10 -17.54 -27.04 12.63
N ALA A 11 -17.16 -26.12 11.75
CA ALA A 11 -15.92 -25.35 11.87
C ALA A 11 -16.05 -24.05 12.70
N LEU A 12 -17.24 -23.72 13.21
CA LEU A 12 -17.48 -22.51 14.02
C LEU A 12 -18.23 -22.87 15.32
N PRO A 13 -17.72 -22.48 16.48
CA PRO A 13 -17.43 -21.09 16.79
C PRO A 13 -15.91 -20.82 16.82
N ILE A 14 -15.40 -20.21 15.80
CA ILE A 14 -14.12 -19.56 15.90
C ILE A 14 -14.35 -18.38 16.84
N TYR A 15 -13.83 -18.44 18.05
CA TYR A 15 -13.72 -17.27 18.90
C TYR A 15 -12.77 -16.33 18.19
N ALA A 16 -13.32 -15.39 17.42
CA ALA A 16 -12.55 -14.44 16.69
C ALA A 16 -11.78 -13.54 17.64
N ASP A 17 -10.47 -13.44 17.42
CA ASP A 17 -9.64 -12.49 18.16
C ASP A 17 -9.94 -11.07 17.70
N ILE A 18 -10.24 -10.91 16.40
CA ILE A 18 -10.50 -9.62 15.74
C ILE A 18 -11.66 -9.79 14.74
N GLU A 19 -12.52 -8.78 14.65
CA GLU A 19 -13.56 -8.67 13.62
C GLU A 19 -13.42 -7.35 12.86
N ILE A 20 -13.57 -7.41 11.53
CA ILE A 20 -13.39 -6.27 10.63
C ILE A 20 -14.41 -6.36 9.49
N GLY A 21 -14.99 -5.25 9.05
CA GLY A 21 -15.77 -5.22 7.80
C GLY A 21 -14.91 -5.62 6.60
N LEU A 22 -15.43 -6.53 5.76
CA LEU A 22 -14.73 -7.05 4.58
C LEU A 22 -14.33 -5.92 3.63
N ASP A 23 -15.22 -4.99 3.38
CA ASP A 23 -15.01 -3.83 2.50
C ASP A 23 -13.80 -2.98 2.92
N ARG A 24 -13.71 -2.67 4.23
CA ARG A 24 -12.61 -1.90 4.80
C ARG A 24 -11.28 -2.66 4.74
N LEU A 25 -11.33 -3.98 4.99
CA LEU A 25 -10.13 -4.81 4.90
C LEU A 25 -9.64 -4.91 3.46
N GLN A 26 -10.53 -5.13 2.49
CA GLN A 26 -10.19 -5.20 1.07
C GLN A 26 -9.61 -3.87 0.58
N GLU A 27 -10.19 -2.75 0.99
CA GLU A 27 -9.65 -1.42 0.68
C GLU A 27 -8.23 -1.25 1.20
N ALA A 28 -7.98 -1.58 2.47
CA ALA A 28 -6.65 -1.47 3.06
C ALA A 28 -5.62 -2.41 2.37
N ILE A 29 -6.06 -3.60 1.94
CA ILE A 29 -5.22 -4.52 1.16
C ILE A 29 -4.84 -3.90 -0.19
N VAL A 30 -5.80 -3.39 -0.95
CA VAL A 30 -5.56 -2.72 -2.24
C VAL A 30 -4.62 -1.54 -2.08
N GLN A 31 -4.77 -0.76 -1.01
CA GLN A 31 -3.93 0.40 -0.70
C GLN A 31 -2.50 0.04 -0.29
N THR A 32 -2.19 -1.23 -0.01
CA THR A 32 -0.87 -1.61 0.52
C THR A 32 -0.15 -2.68 -0.30
N VAL A 33 -0.86 -3.68 -0.82
CA VAL A 33 -0.27 -4.88 -1.43
C VAL A 33 0.68 -4.57 -2.59
N PHE A 34 0.44 -3.49 -3.35
CA PHE A 34 1.28 -3.09 -4.47
C PHE A 34 2.71 -2.70 -4.08
N ALA A 35 2.91 -2.31 -2.82
CA ALA A 35 4.21 -1.88 -2.31
C ALA A 35 5.06 -3.03 -1.74
N ALA A 36 4.50 -4.23 -1.58
CA ALA A 36 5.25 -5.40 -1.12
C ALA A 36 6.26 -5.88 -2.17
N ALA A 37 7.33 -6.49 -1.72
CA ALA A 37 8.31 -7.10 -2.62
C ALA A 37 7.70 -8.33 -3.31
N LYS A 38 7.94 -8.46 -4.62
CA LYS A 38 7.49 -9.63 -5.39
C LYS A 38 8.39 -10.82 -5.16
N GLU A 39 9.69 -10.57 -5.14
CA GLU A 39 10.75 -11.54 -4.89
C GLU A 39 11.83 -10.85 -4.07
N SER A 40 12.03 -11.29 -2.85
CA SER A 40 13.07 -10.75 -1.98
C SER A 40 13.71 -11.88 -1.19
N THR A 41 15.03 -11.83 -1.06
CA THR A 41 15.79 -12.67 -0.13
C THR A 41 15.46 -12.35 1.33
N ARG A 42 14.92 -11.17 1.59
CA ARG A 42 14.34 -10.80 2.90
C ARG A 42 12.86 -11.21 2.91
N TYR A 43 12.59 -12.45 3.29
CA TYR A 43 11.24 -13.04 3.26
C TYR A 43 10.16 -12.17 3.92
N ALA A 44 10.49 -11.44 4.98
CA ALA A 44 9.57 -10.52 5.65
C ALA A 44 8.96 -9.45 4.72
N LEU A 45 9.66 -9.07 3.64
CA LEU A 45 9.17 -8.09 2.67
C LEU A 45 8.19 -8.70 1.64
N ASN A 46 8.10 -10.03 1.55
CA ASN A 46 7.15 -10.73 0.67
C ASN A 46 5.76 -10.87 1.32
N GLY A 47 5.57 -10.28 2.48
CA GLY A 47 4.30 -10.20 3.20
C GLY A 47 3.94 -8.77 3.57
N ILE A 48 2.74 -8.62 4.10
CA ILE A 48 2.22 -7.37 4.63
C ILE A 48 2.24 -7.45 6.14
N LEU A 49 2.87 -6.48 6.78
CA LEU A 49 2.84 -6.35 8.23
C LEU A 49 1.44 -5.89 8.66
N TRP A 50 0.87 -6.61 9.60
CA TRP A 50 -0.34 -6.23 10.31
C TRP A 50 0.04 -5.85 11.73
N GLU A 51 -0.32 -4.65 12.14
CA GLU A 51 -0.08 -4.15 13.49
C GLU A 51 -1.40 -3.76 14.14
N VAL A 52 -1.70 -4.39 15.24
CA VAL A 52 -2.87 -4.06 16.06
C VAL A 52 -2.46 -3.10 17.16
N HIS A 53 -3.10 -1.95 17.22
CA HIS A 53 -2.94 -0.95 18.28
C HIS A 53 -4.32 -0.55 18.81
N GLY A 54 -4.70 -1.13 19.95
CA GLY A 54 -6.01 -0.93 20.54
C GLY A 54 -7.15 -1.32 19.58
N LYS A 55 -7.94 -0.35 19.13
CA LYS A 55 -9.04 -0.54 18.18
C LYS A 55 -8.69 -0.24 16.72
N LYS A 56 -7.43 -0.28 16.36
CA LYS A 56 -6.98 -0.01 15.00
C LYS A 56 -6.08 -1.13 14.50
N LEU A 57 -6.21 -1.46 13.23
CA LEU A 57 -5.30 -2.31 12.50
C LEU A 57 -4.57 -1.47 11.46
N ALA A 58 -3.25 -1.49 11.47
CA ALA A 58 -2.43 -0.94 10.41
C ALA A 58 -1.88 -2.06 9.53
N LEU A 59 -2.02 -1.90 8.21
CA LEU A 59 -1.39 -2.72 7.20
C LEU A 59 -0.21 -1.93 6.63
N VAL A 60 0.97 -2.54 6.60
CA VAL A 60 2.18 -1.91 6.07
C VAL A 60 2.90 -2.84 5.11
N ALA A 61 3.24 -2.34 3.94
CA ALA A 61 4.00 -3.06 2.93
C ALA A 61 5.17 -2.23 2.41
N THR A 62 6.30 -2.87 2.12
CA THR A 62 7.48 -2.22 1.54
C THR A 62 8.31 -3.22 0.73
N ASP A 63 8.95 -2.72 -0.32
CA ASP A 63 9.98 -3.45 -1.08
C ASP A 63 11.40 -2.92 -0.80
N GLY A 64 11.53 -2.00 0.19
CA GLY A 64 12.77 -1.32 0.55
C GLY A 64 13.03 -0.03 -0.23
N ARG A 65 12.21 0.30 -1.24
CA ARG A 65 12.31 1.53 -2.05
C ARG A 65 11.05 2.39 -1.95
N ARG A 66 9.93 1.79 -1.62
CA ARG A 66 8.63 2.44 -1.36
C ARG A 66 7.95 1.79 -0.17
N LEU A 67 7.03 2.49 0.44
CA LEU A 67 6.25 2.03 1.57
C LEU A 67 4.80 2.47 1.39
N ALA A 68 3.86 1.57 1.67
CA ALA A 68 2.45 1.90 1.77
C ALA A 68 1.94 1.51 3.15
N LYS A 69 1.14 2.40 3.76
CA LYS A 69 0.50 2.19 5.07
C LYS A 69 -0.96 2.57 4.99
N SER A 70 -1.83 1.68 5.39
CA SER A 70 -3.25 1.93 5.56
C SER A 70 -3.67 1.57 6.97
N THR A 71 -4.56 2.37 7.57
CA THR A 71 -5.03 2.14 8.94
C THR A 71 -6.55 2.14 8.96
N LEU A 72 -7.13 1.10 9.54
CA LEU A 72 -8.57 0.91 9.62
C LEU A 72 -9.02 0.61 11.04
N PRO A 73 -10.26 1.00 11.42
CA PRO A 73 -10.83 0.66 12.71
C PRO A 73 -11.25 -0.81 12.75
N LEU A 74 -11.12 -1.42 13.93
CA LEU A 74 -11.63 -2.75 14.23
C LEU A 74 -13.06 -2.67 14.79
N ASP A 75 -13.93 -3.58 14.35
CA ASP A 75 -15.28 -3.69 14.92
C ASP A 75 -15.21 -4.36 16.30
N LYS A 76 -14.35 -5.37 16.43
CA LYS A 76 -14.01 -5.98 17.71
C LYS A 76 -12.49 -6.01 17.85
N ALA A 77 -12.02 -5.50 18.97
CA ALA A 77 -10.59 -5.48 19.27
C ALA A 77 -10.13 -6.86 19.80
N SER A 78 -8.88 -7.20 19.53
CA SER A 78 -8.21 -8.34 20.15
C SER A 78 -8.21 -8.22 21.67
N ARG A 79 -8.14 -9.37 22.36
CA ARG A 79 -7.90 -9.42 23.80
C ARG A 79 -6.48 -8.94 24.16
N GLU A 80 -5.54 -9.12 23.22
CA GLU A 80 -4.18 -8.57 23.32
C GLU A 80 -4.14 -7.26 22.53
N PRO A 81 -3.98 -6.11 23.21
CA PRO A 81 -4.10 -4.80 22.57
C PRO A 81 -2.96 -4.46 21.60
N GLU A 82 -1.91 -5.26 21.54
CA GLU A 82 -0.75 -5.06 20.67
C GLU A 82 -0.28 -6.38 20.08
N GLY A 83 -0.17 -6.42 18.76
CA GLY A 83 0.33 -7.58 18.04
C GLY A 83 0.90 -7.18 16.69
N ARG A 84 1.99 -7.87 16.29
CA ARG A 84 2.66 -7.69 14.99
C ARG A 84 2.79 -9.04 14.32
N ILE A 85 2.23 -9.17 13.14
CA ILE A 85 2.35 -10.37 12.31
C ILE A 85 2.61 -9.98 10.87
N ILE A 86 3.22 -10.88 10.11
CA ILE A 86 3.46 -10.69 8.67
C ILE A 86 2.62 -11.73 7.92
N VAL A 87 1.62 -11.25 7.19
CA VAL A 87 0.71 -12.09 6.41
C VAL A 87 1.21 -12.16 4.96
N PRO A 88 1.33 -13.36 4.36
CA PRO A 88 1.81 -13.49 2.98
C PRO A 88 0.97 -12.71 1.97
N CYS A 89 1.61 -12.06 0.99
CA CYS A 89 0.89 -11.35 -0.09
C CYS A 89 -0.12 -12.23 -0.82
N LYS A 90 0.18 -13.53 -0.98
CA LYS A 90 -0.76 -14.47 -1.60
C LYS A 90 -2.09 -14.56 -0.84
N THR A 91 -2.03 -14.57 0.48
CA THR A 91 -3.22 -14.57 1.34
C THR A 91 -4.02 -13.28 1.19
N MET A 92 -3.33 -12.13 1.07
CA MET A 92 -3.96 -10.83 0.82
C MET A 92 -4.71 -10.81 -0.51
N LEU A 93 -4.09 -11.32 -1.58
CA LEU A 93 -4.71 -11.41 -2.90
C LEU A 93 -5.91 -12.37 -2.95
N LEU A 94 -5.96 -13.37 -2.07
CA LEU A 94 -7.14 -14.22 -1.91
C LEU A 94 -8.28 -13.47 -1.20
N LEU A 95 -7.97 -12.72 -0.15
CA LEU A 95 -8.94 -11.88 0.56
C LEU A 95 -9.56 -10.80 -0.33
N GLU A 96 -8.74 -10.17 -1.17
CA GLU A 96 -9.21 -9.17 -2.14
C GLU A 96 -10.28 -9.74 -3.09
N LYS A 97 -10.20 -11.03 -3.41
CA LYS A 97 -11.12 -11.72 -4.34
C LYS A 97 -12.41 -12.22 -3.71
N ILE A 98 -12.57 -12.14 -2.40
CA ILE A 98 -13.83 -12.52 -1.75
C ILE A 98 -14.93 -11.58 -2.26
N PRO A 99 -16.06 -12.10 -2.80
CA PRO A 99 -17.12 -11.24 -3.30
C PRO A 99 -17.66 -10.33 -2.21
N ALA A 100 -17.70 -9.04 -2.48
CA ALA A 100 -18.28 -8.05 -1.59
C ALA A 100 -19.76 -8.37 -1.35
N ARG A 101 -20.15 -8.44 -0.07
CA ARG A 101 -21.55 -8.58 0.37
C ARG A 101 -21.83 -7.45 1.35
N ASP A 102 -23.06 -6.97 1.35
CA ASP A 102 -23.46 -5.91 2.28
C ASP A 102 -23.19 -6.35 3.73
N LYS A 103 -22.46 -5.51 4.46
CA LYS A 103 -22.09 -5.72 5.87
C LYS A 103 -21.36 -7.03 6.17
N ALA A 104 -20.66 -7.60 5.19
CA ALA A 104 -19.86 -8.80 5.43
C ALA A 104 -18.74 -8.49 6.43
N THR A 105 -18.61 -9.35 7.43
CA THR A 105 -17.58 -9.25 8.48
C THR A 105 -16.56 -10.38 8.30
N VAL A 106 -15.31 -10.05 8.45
CA VAL A 106 -14.18 -10.98 8.49
C VAL A 106 -13.80 -11.22 9.93
N SER A 107 -13.78 -12.48 10.33
CA SER A 107 -13.29 -12.94 11.63
C SER A 107 -11.88 -13.47 11.50
N LEU A 108 -10.97 -12.96 12.31
CA LEU A 108 -9.56 -13.33 12.32
C LEU A 108 -9.23 -14.09 13.60
N ARG A 109 -8.50 -15.20 13.47
CA ARG A 109 -7.96 -15.95 14.58
C ARG A 109 -6.48 -16.22 14.36
N PHE A 110 -5.70 -16.04 15.41
CA PHE A 110 -4.26 -16.25 15.43
C PHE A 110 -3.93 -17.41 16.36
N VAL A 111 -3.20 -18.40 15.86
CA VAL A 111 -2.73 -19.54 16.66
C VAL A 111 -1.31 -19.86 16.22
N ASP A 112 -0.36 -19.69 17.11
CA ASP A 112 1.07 -19.88 16.86
C ASP A 112 1.52 -19.10 15.60
N ASN A 113 1.99 -19.82 14.58
CA ASN A 113 2.45 -19.23 13.31
C ASN A 113 1.38 -19.29 12.21
N HIS A 114 0.08 -19.36 12.58
CA HIS A 114 -1.02 -19.46 11.62
C HIS A 114 -2.06 -18.36 11.82
N ILE A 115 -2.63 -17.91 10.71
CA ILE A 115 -3.82 -17.07 10.69
C ILE A 115 -4.96 -17.83 10.02
N THR A 116 -6.12 -17.86 10.67
CA THR A 116 -7.38 -18.30 10.08
C THR A 116 -8.29 -17.10 9.88
N ILE A 117 -8.79 -16.94 8.67
CA ILE A 117 -9.59 -15.81 8.22
C ILE A 117 -10.92 -16.40 7.72
N ALA A 118 -12.00 -16.07 8.40
CA ALA A 118 -13.34 -16.56 8.05
C ALA A 118 -14.24 -15.40 7.61
N CYS A 119 -14.85 -15.56 6.44
CA CYS A 119 -15.87 -14.67 5.89
C CYS A 119 -16.86 -15.54 5.14
N ASP A 120 -18.02 -15.83 5.75
CA ASP A 120 -19.00 -16.81 5.23
C ASP A 120 -19.31 -16.62 3.75
N PRO A 121 -19.25 -17.68 2.91
CA PRO A 121 -18.90 -19.07 3.21
C PRO A 121 -17.40 -19.41 3.06
N VAL A 122 -16.50 -18.43 3.01
CA VAL A 122 -15.06 -18.60 2.73
C VAL A 122 -14.27 -18.70 4.03
N VAL A 123 -13.39 -19.70 4.10
CA VAL A 123 -12.36 -19.79 5.15
C VAL A 123 -11.00 -19.91 4.49
N ILE A 124 -10.06 -19.06 4.90
CA ILE A 124 -8.67 -19.07 4.45
C ILE A 124 -7.79 -19.36 5.67
N SER A 125 -6.94 -20.37 5.55
CA SER A 125 -5.89 -20.65 6.53
C SER A 125 -4.53 -20.43 5.87
N SER A 126 -3.62 -19.78 6.57
CA SER A 126 -2.30 -19.43 6.05
C SER A 126 -1.26 -19.44 7.16
N ASN A 127 -0.05 -19.91 6.84
CA ASN A 127 1.11 -19.69 7.68
C ASN A 127 1.50 -18.21 7.61
N LEU A 128 1.98 -17.67 8.71
CA LEU A 128 2.57 -16.34 8.75
C LEU A 128 3.99 -16.37 8.17
N VAL A 129 4.47 -15.22 7.73
CA VAL A 129 5.85 -15.07 7.28
C VAL A 129 6.74 -14.86 8.50
N GLU A 130 7.77 -15.70 8.64
CA GLU A 130 8.76 -15.56 9.68
C GLU A 130 9.75 -14.42 9.37
N GLY A 131 10.28 -13.81 10.44
CA GLY A 131 11.29 -12.78 10.34
C GLY A 131 10.87 -11.42 10.89
N ASN A 132 11.81 -10.49 10.84
CA ASN A 132 11.59 -9.14 11.35
C ASN A 132 11.26 -8.18 10.21
N PHE A 133 10.08 -7.58 10.26
CA PHE A 133 9.74 -6.47 9.36
C PHE A 133 10.59 -5.24 9.72
N PRO A 134 11.09 -4.47 8.73
CA PRO A 134 11.90 -3.28 9.00
C PRO A 134 11.19 -2.28 9.90
N LYS A 135 11.96 -1.51 10.67
CA LYS A 135 11.45 -0.37 11.42
C LYS A 135 11.10 0.75 10.45
N TYR A 136 9.86 0.80 10.02
CA TYR A 136 9.40 1.72 8.98
C TYR A 136 9.06 3.11 9.50
N ASP A 137 8.72 3.25 10.79
CA ASP A 137 8.33 4.55 11.37
C ASP A 137 9.46 5.59 11.33
N ASP A 138 10.72 5.12 11.34
CA ASP A 138 11.90 5.97 11.23
C ASP A 138 12.15 6.46 9.79
N ILE A 139 11.54 5.77 8.80
CA ILE A 139 11.71 6.09 7.37
C ILE A 139 10.63 7.07 6.89
N ILE A 140 9.48 7.10 7.55
CA ILE A 140 8.41 8.04 7.21
C ILE A 140 8.85 9.44 7.61
N PRO A 141 9.07 10.36 6.65
CA PRO A 141 9.51 11.70 6.97
C PRO A 141 8.46 12.41 7.82
N LYS A 142 8.92 13.14 8.82
CA LYS A 142 8.05 13.92 9.72
C LYS A 142 8.04 15.40 9.35
N ASP A 143 9.12 15.84 8.70
CA ASP A 143 9.34 17.24 8.35
C ASP A 143 9.19 17.42 6.83
N TYR A 144 8.12 18.06 6.45
CA TYR A 144 7.84 18.47 5.08
C TYR A 144 7.63 19.99 5.05
N ASP A 145 8.41 20.65 4.25
CA ASP A 145 8.29 22.11 4.03
C ASP A 145 7.48 22.43 2.76
N LYS A 146 7.27 21.45 1.89
CA LYS A 146 6.55 21.61 0.63
C LYS A 146 5.33 20.68 0.60
N LYS A 147 4.14 21.29 0.54
CA LYS A 147 2.86 20.58 0.44
C LYS A 147 2.08 21.13 -0.72
N LEU A 148 1.53 20.24 -1.54
CA LEU A 148 0.69 20.62 -2.66
C LEU A 148 -0.44 19.60 -2.85
N THR A 149 -1.60 20.08 -3.26
CA THR A 149 -2.75 19.26 -3.63
C THR A 149 -2.78 19.16 -5.14
N LEU A 150 -2.91 17.96 -5.67
CA LEU A 150 -2.89 17.70 -7.11
C LEU A 150 -4.12 16.89 -7.54
N PRO A 151 -4.71 17.23 -8.71
CA PRO A 151 -5.76 16.41 -9.30
C PRO A 151 -5.17 15.09 -9.78
N LYS A 152 -5.67 13.98 -9.22
CA LYS A 152 -5.16 12.62 -9.40
C LYS A 152 -5.06 12.22 -10.87
N ASP A 153 -6.16 12.37 -11.62
CA ASP A 153 -6.23 11.88 -13.00
C ASP A 153 -5.33 12.66 -13.96
N ALA A 154 -5.23 13.99 -13.77
CA ALA A 154 -4.33 14.83 -14.54
C ALA A 154 -2.87 14.47 -14.27
N PHE A 155 -2.49 14.32 -13.00
CA PHE A 155 -1.14 13.93 -12.63
C PHE A 155 -0.80 12.52 -13.09
N LEU A 156 -1.71 11.54 -12.93
CA LEU A 156 -1.53 10.17 -13.40
C LEU A 156 -1.32 10.13 -14.93
N SER A 157 -2.10 10.92 -15.68
CA SER A 157 -1.95 11.03 -17.13
C SER A 157 -0.58 11.61 -17.50
N ALA A 158 -0.13 12.66 -16.81
CA ALA A 158 1.17 13.28 -17.04
C ALA A 158 2.33 12.31 -16.74
N VAL A 159 2.27 11.62 -15.61
CA VAL A 159 3.27 10.59 -15.24
C VAL A 159 3.33 9.45 -16.24
N ARG A 160 2.19 8.95 -16.71
CA ARG A 160 2.13 7.89 -17.73
C ARG A 160 2.76 8.34 -19.04
N ARG A 161 2.49 9.56 -19.50
CA ARG A 161 3.12 10.11 -20.72
C ARG A 161 4.63 10.23 -20.59
N ALA A 162 5.11 10.72 -19.43
CA ALA A 162 6.54 10.78 -19.15
C ALA A 162 7.18 9.38 -19.12
N ALA A 163 6.49 8.40 -18.51
CA ALA A 163 6.97 7.03 -18.41
C ALA A 163 7.23 6.34 -19.76
N LEU A 164 6.48 6.72 -20.82
CA LEU A 164 6.67 6.16 -22.17
C LEU A 164 8.04 6.46 -22.77
N ARG A 165 8.73 7.48 -22.28
CA ARG A 165 10.06 7.90 -22.72
C ARG A 165 11.14 7.73 -21.65
N ALA A 166 10.83 7.06 -20.54
CA ALA A 166 11.84 6.68 -19.56
C ALA A 166 12.67 5.53 -20.10
N SER A 167 14.01 5.63 -20.03
CA SER A 167 14.88 4.54 -20.48
C SER A 167 14.76 3.34 -19.54
N ASP A 168 15.01 2.14 -20.10
CA ASP A 168 15.04 0.91 -19.31
C ASP A 168 16.15 0.93 -18.25
N ASP A 169 17.23 1.66 -18.48
CA ASP A 169 18.37 1.78 -17.56
C ASP A 169 18.09 2.75 -16.41
N SER A 170 17.55 3.94 -16.69
CA SER A 170 17.30 4.94 -15.65
C SER A 170 15.96 4.75 -14.94
N LYS A 171 14.96 4.18 -15.63
CA LYS A 171 13.56 3.97 -15.14
C LYS A 171 13.02 5.13 -14.30
N GLY A 172 13.52 6.34 -14.54
CA GLY A 172 13.25 7.51 -13.70
C GLY A 172 12.59 8.64 -14.48
N ILE A 173 11.72 9.37 -13.79
CA ILE A 173 11.25 10.68 -14.21
C ILE A 173 11.68 11.71 -13.17
N LYS A 174 11.89 12.95 -13.63
CA LYS A 174 12.20 14.08 -12.76
C LYS A 174 11.00 15.04 -12.71
N LEU A 175 10.59 15.38 -11.51
CA LEU A 175 9.63 16.45 -11.24
C LEU A 175 10.41 17.70 -10.88
N SER A 176 10.21 18.79 -11.64
CA SER A 176 10.76 20.11 -11.36
C SER A 176 9.61 21.03 -11.00
N LEU A 177 9.52 21.40 -9.70
CA LEU A 177 8.48 22.27 -9.18
C LEU A 177 9.02 23.70 -9.08
N LYS A 178 8.28 24.64 -9.64
CA LYS A 178 8.52 26.09 -9.55
C LYS A 178 7.17 26.75 -9.25
N LYS A 179 7.21 28.04 -8.95
CA LYS A 179 5.99 28.81 -8.65
C LYS A 179 4.91 28.54 -9.71
N ASN A 180 3.78 27.98 -9.26
CA ASN A 180 2.58 27.68 -10.05
C ASN A 180 2.79 26.74 -11.26
N ASN A 181 3.92 26.05 -11.34
CA ASN A 181 4.23 25.14 -12.43
C ASN A 181 5.00 23.91 -11.99
N MET A 182 4.67 22.75 -12.54
CA MET A 182 5.41 21.51 -12.44
C MET A 182 5.79 21.03 -13.85
N VAL A 183 7.06 20.73 -14.03
CA VAL A 183 7.57 20.13 -15.27
C VAL A 183 7.99 18.70 -14.97
N ILE A 184 7.40 17.74 -15.68
CA ILE A 184 7.76 16.32 -15.57
C ILE A 184 8.64 15.99 -16.79
N THR A 185 9.87 15.56 -16.54
CA THR A 185 10.81 15.20 -17.60
C THR A 185 11.24 13.75 -17.47
N SER A 186 11.46 13.10 -18.59
CA SER A 186 12.16 11.82 -18.71
C SER A 186 13.16 11.88 -19.84
N ARG A 187 14.21 11.07 -19.76
CA ARG A 187 15.26 10.98 -20.78
C ARG A 187 15.49 9.53 -21.18
N ALA A 188 15.59 9.31 -22.47
CA ALA A 188 16.03 8.07 -23.03
C ALA A 188 16.95 8.34 -24.24
N PRO A 189 18.20 7.85 -24.23
CA PRO A 189 19.17 8.11 -25.27
C PRO A 189 18.66 7.73 -26.67
N GLU A 190 17.88 6.65 -26.78
CA GLU A 190 17.41 6.10 -28.07
C GLU A 190 16.07 6.68 -28.53
N THR A 191 15.19 7.09 -27.58
CA THR A 191 13.81 7.51 -27.90
C THR A 191 13.55 9.00 -27.69
N GLY A 192 14.57 9.74 -27.22
CA GLY A 192 14.52 11.18 -26.97
C GLY A 192 13.90 11.54 -25.60
N ASP A 193 13.80 12.83 -25.35
CA ASP A 193 13.31 13.40 -24.10
C ASP A 193 11.80 13.62 -24.17
N ALA A 194 11.11 13.46 -23.02
CA ALA A 194 9.75 13.95 -22.85
C ALA A 194 9.74 15.08 -21.81
N GLN A 195 8.93 16.10 -22.10
CA GLN A 195 8.65 17.17 -21.18
C GLN A 195 7.14 17.39 -21.15
N ILE A 196 6.55 17.38 -19.95
CA ILE A 196 5.13 17.60 -19.73
C ILE A 196 5.00 18.71 -18.69
N ASP A 197 4.37 19.80 -19.09
CA ASP A 197 4.09 20.93 -18.22
C ASP A 197 2.69 20.76 -17.60
N MET A 198 2.58 21.09 -16.30
CA MET A 198 1.36 21.01 -15.52
C MET A 198 1.25 22.24 -14.64
N SER A 199 0.17 23.00 -14.77
CA SER A 199 -0.15 24.09 -13.85
C SER A 199 -0.56 23.54 -12.50
N ILE A 200 0.01 24.04 -11.43
CA ILE A 200 -0.23 23.61 -10.04
C ILE A 200 -0.32 24.83 -9.12
N GLU A 201 -0.96 24.68 -7.98
CA GLU A 201 -0.87 25.67 -6.90
C GLU A 201 0.37 25.37 -6.05
N TYR A 202 1.42 26.15 -6.26
CA TYR A 202 2.71 25.98 -5.55
C TYR A 202 3.42 27.33 -5.40
N ASP A 203 3.76 27.68 -4.16
CA ASP A 203 4.44 28.93 -3.82
C ASP A 203 5.57 28.72 -2.80
N SER A 204 6.15 27.52 -2.78
CA SER A 204 7.34 27.20 -1.98
C SER A 204 8.60 27.29 -2.83
N GLU A 205 9.77 27.06 -2.20
CA GLU A 205 11.04 27.00 -2.92
C GLU A 205 11.03 25.97 -4.03
N SER A 206 11.69 26.29 -5.15
CA SER A 206 11.82 25.38 -6.27
C SER A 206 12.57 24.11 -5.86
N ILE A 207 12.10 22.96 -6.34
CA ILE A 207 12.71 21.66 -6.08
C ILE A 207 12.74 20.82 -7.35
N GLU A 208 13.80 20.02 -7.49
CA GLU A 208 13.89 18.93 -8.47
C GLU A 208 14.03 17.61 -7.73
N ILE A 209 13.15 16.65 -8.01
CA ILE A 209 13.14 15.34 -7.35
C ILE A 209 12.87 14.24 -8.37
N GLY A 210 13.61 13.13 -8.24
CA GLY A 210 13.47 11.96 -9.09
C GLY A 210 12.54 10.90 -8.51
N PHE A 211 11.70 10.29 -9.37
CA PHE A 211 10.85 9.18 -8.99
C PHE A 211 10.88 8.06 -10.04
N ASN A 212 10.68 6.84 -9.58
CA ASN A 212 10.28 5.77 -10.46
C ASN A 212 8.80 5.98 -10.86
N PRO A 213 8.46 6.19 -12.13
CA PRO A 213 7.10 6.46 -12.57
C PRO A 213 6.12 5.33 -12.22
N GLN A 214 6.59 4.07 -12.20
CA GLN A 214 5.73 2.95 -11.83
C GLN A 214 5.27 3.04 -10.37
N TYR A 215 6.11 3.52 -9.45
CA TYR A 215 5.73 3.70 -8.06
C TYR A 215 4.64 4.77 -7.89
N LEU A 216 4.74 5.86 -8.66
CA LEU A 216 3.71 6.90 -8.71
C LEU A 216 2.40 6.36 -9.31
N ILE A 217 2.49 5.63 -10.42
CA ILE A 217 1.32 5.03 -11.07
C ILE A 217 0.60 4.07 -10.13
N ASP A 218 1.34 3.25 -9.39
CA ASP A 218 0.76 2.25 -8.49
C ASP A 218 -0.01 2.91 -7.34
N VAL A 219 0.56 3.92 -6.68
CA VAL A 219 -0.15 4.63 -5.61
C VAL A 219 -1.35 5.41 -6.13
N LEU A 220 -1.23 6.11 -7.27
CA LEU A 220 -2.32 6.91 -7.84
C LEU A 220 -3.51 6.04 -8.29
N ARG A 221 -3.29 4.79 -8.66
CA ARG A 221 -4.36 3.85 -9.03
C ARG A 221 -5.25 3.45 -7.86
N VAL A 222 -4.70 3.40 -6.65
CA VAL A 222 -5.42 2.92 -5.47
C VAL A 222 -6.05 4.04 -4.64
N LEU A 223 -5.71 5.29 -4.91
CA LEU A 223 -6.36 6.45 -4.29
C LEU A 223 -7.79 6.59 -4.82
N LYS A 224 -8.76 6.76 -3.92
CA LYS A 224 -10.18 6.91 -4.26
C LYS A 224 -10.58 8.36 -4.53
N SER A 225 -9.93 9.31 -3.88
CA SER A 225 -10.22 10.75 -4.01
C SER A 225 -9.85 11.28 -5.40
N SER A 226 -10.54 12.33 -5.85
CA SER A 226 -10.23 13.09 -7.07
C SER A 226 -8.89 13.81 -6.97
N ASP A 227 -8.54 14.20 -5.75
CA ASP A 227 -7.33 14.95 -5.43
C ASP A 227 -6.53 14.22 -4.35
N PHE A 228 -5.22 14.48 -4.31
CA PHE A 228 -4.33 13.93 -3.31
C PHE A 228 -3.30 14.97 -2.88
N GLU A 229 -2.77 14.80 -1.68
CA GLU A 229 -1.68 15.63 -1.18
C GLU A 229 -0.33 14.97 -1.48
N MET A 230 0.60 15.78 -2.02
CA MET A 230 2.00 15.45 -2.15
C MET A 230 2.80 16.29 -1.17
N HIS A 231 3.55 15.62 -0.30
CA HIS A 231 4.43 16.27 0.67
C HIS A 231 5.89 15.96 0.33
N LEU A 232 6.69 16.98 0.16
CA LEU A 232 8.10 16.88 -0.19
C LEU A 232 8.96 17.64 0.84
N GLY A 233 10.13 17.10 1.10
CA GLY A 233 11.22 17.78 1.81
C GLY A 233 12.34 18.15 0.85
N GLN A 234 13.56 17.71 1.14
CA GLN A 234 14.72 17.87 0.26
C GLN A 234 14.69 16.87 -0.90
N SER A 235 15.44 17.15 -1.96
CA SER A 235 15.46 16.36 -3.20
C SER A 235 15.94 14.90 -3.03
N ASP A 236 16.71 14.63 -1.98
CA ASP A 236 17.24 13.31 -1.60
C ASP A 236 16.36 12.57 -0.58
N ARG A 237 15.26 13.18 -0.16
CA ARG A 237 14.32 12.60 0.80
C ARG A 237 13.10 11.98 0.12
N PRO A 238 12.48 10.96 0.74
CA PRO A 238 11.25 10.38 0.22
C PRO A 238 10.12 11.39 0.11
N GLY A 239 9.32 11.32 -0.96
CA GLY A 239 8.05 12.03 -1.05
C GLY A 239 6.93 11.21 -0.41
N MET A 240 5.97 11.88 0.24
CA MET A 240 4.79 11.23 0.81
C MET A 240 3.53 11.65 0.05
N PHE A 241 2.67 10.67 -0.20
CA PHE A 241 1.38 10.82 -0.90
C PHE A 241 0.27 10.44 0.08
N LYS A 242 -0.76 11.29 0.19
CA LYS A 242 -1.92 11.09 1.06
C LYS A 242 -3.22 11.36 0.32
N SER A 243 -4.27 10.65 0.72
CA SER A 243 -5.67 10.92 0.32
C SER A 243 -6.54 11.06 1.53
#